data_f8d58748bc07e567c04153812596e6ac
#
_entry.id   f8d58748bc07e567c04153812596e6ac
#
_cell.length_a   1.000
_cell.length_b   1.000
_cell.length_c   1.000
_cell.angle_alpha   90.00
_cell.angle_beta   90.00
_cell.angle_gamma   90.00
#
_symmetry.space_group_name_H-M   'P 1'
#
loop_
_entity.id
_entity.type
_entity.pdbx_description
1 polymer ?
#
loop_
_entity_poly.entity_id
_entity_poly.type
_entity_poly.pdbx_seq_one_letter_code
_entity_poly.pdbx_strand_id
1 'polypeptide(L)'
;EFYYKTVNIYKFSKEFSRTHYVPFLDAYINALGNNEYYEQVLRVIALLDKPDLKALPLHGEKWYEIDDIQDLSNAETIFAEKENQLACYQKRYGGYWRFPSLLDFCYLVNPFFPSLKMKKEMRANFDILLSEYPSGLNVNSLLIAKYFGLAQQYVCPGNGAAELIKYLVDELTGCLGVVYPTFEEYPNRMQEDKVIAYVPQNKDFSYTADDLMAFFAVREVAAILLINPDNPSGNYISKVDVVHLAKWCKDKKVTLVVDESFVDFSEQSVDNTLLTNEILEENPNLVVVKSISKSYGVPGLRLGILASSNLLLIDRVRKNVPIWNINSFAEFYMQIFNKYEQDYKQACRLFIRERDRFYVDLQQIGYLRVIPSQANYFLCEVISKYSS
;
A
#
# COMPACT_ATOMS: atom_id res chain seq x y z
N GLU A 1 26.23 16.18 9.37
CA GLU A 1 27.36 15.31 9.00
C GLU A 1 27.05 14.66 7.67
N PHE A 2 27.97 14.77 6.70
CA PHE A 2 27.83 14.11 5.40
C PHE A 2 28.59 12.79 5.43
N TYR A 3 27.92 11.68 5.08
CA TYR A 3 28.53 10.38 4.96
C TYR A 3 28.59 9.99 3.49
N TYR A 4 29.73 9.45 3.08
CA TYR A 4 29.91 8.87 1.75
C TYR A 4 30.09 7.37 1.90
N LYS A 5 29.37 6.58 1.09
CA LYS A 5 29.63 5.17 0.94
C LYS A 5 30.75 4.98 -0.11
N THR A 6 31.72 4.14 0.17
CA THR A 6 32.76 3.83 -0.81
C THR A 6 32.19 2.93 -1.93
N VAL A 7 32.71 3.04 -3.12
CA VAL A 7 32.38 2.18 -4.27
C VAL A 7 33.42 1.04 -4.44
N ASN A 8 34.22 0.80 -3.41
CA ASN A 8 35.28 -0.22 -3.37
C ASN A 8 36.31 -0.10 -4.49
N ILE A 9 36.53 1.13 -4.99
CA ILE A 9 37.55 1.43 -6.00
C ILE A 9 38.55 2.39 -5.38
N TYR A 10 39.80 1.91 -5.23
CA TYR A 10 40.86 2.68 -4.58
C TYR A 10 42.09 2.75 -5.51
N LYS A 11 42.73 3.92 -5.50
CA LYS A 11 43.97 4.14 -6.19
C LYS A 11 45.00 4.70 -5.19
N PHE A 12 46.01 3.92 -4.88
CA PHE A 12 47.10 4.31 -3.98
C PHE A 12 48.39 4.55 -4.73
N SER A 13 49.15 5.56 -4.33
CA SER A 13 50.53 5.70 -4.81
C SER A 13 51.41 4.60 -4.16
N LYS A 14 52.50 4.27 -4.82
CA LYS A 14 53.50 3.31 -4.30
C LYS A 14 54.06 3.79 -2.95
N GLU A 15 54.29 5.08 -2.83
CA GLU A 15 54.81 5.69 -1.60
C GLU A 15 53.80 5.56 -0.47
N PHE A 16 52.54 5.99 -0.66
CA PHE A 16 51.48 5.83 0.31
C PHE A 16 51.29 4.38 0.75
N SER A 17 51.28 3.44 -0.21
CA SER A 17 51.13 2.03 0.12
C SER A 17 52.25 1.53 1.03
N ARG A 18 53.48 1.92 0.72
CA ARG A 18 54.67 1.47 1.49
C ARG A 18 54.81 2.14 2.84
N THR A 19 54.43 3.40 2.97
CA THR A 19 54.68 4.20 4.19
C THR A 19 53.51 4.22 5.16
N HIS A 20 52.29 4.05 4.66
CA HIS A 20 51.06 4.12 5.47
C HIS A 20 50.22 2.87 5.34
N TYR A 21 49.71 2.54 4.14
CA TYR A 21 48.68 1.52 4.02
C TYR A 21 49.13 0.13 4.49
N VAL A 22 50.22 -0.38 3.96
CA VAL A 22 50.71 -1.73 4.30
C VAL A 22 51.14 -1.83 5.78
N PRO A 23 51.92 -0.89 6.35
CA PRO A 23 52.27 -0.93 7.76
C PRO A 23 51.06 -0.88 8.71
N PHE A 24 50.06 -0.05 8.41
CA PHE A 24 48.82 0.02 9.20
C PHE A 24 47.97 -1.26 9.07
N LEU A 25 47.92 -1.83 7.84
CA LEU A 25 47.20 -3.08 7.59
C LEU A 25 47.85 -4.24 8.38
N ASP A 26 49.17 -4.36 8.33
CA ASP A 26 49.92 -5.39 9.08
C ASP A 26 49.72 -5.25 10.58
N ALA A 27 49.79 -4.03 11.10
CA ALA A 27 49.52 -3.75 12.52
C ALA A 27 48.08 -4.10 12.91
N TYR A 28 47.13 -3.76 12.07
CA TYR A 28 45.70 -4.03 12.28
C TYR A 28 45.40 -5.52 12.30
N ILE A 29 45.95 -6.28 11.32
CA ILE A 29 45.78 -7.74 11.24
C ILE A 29 46.42 -8.43 12.45
N ASN A 30 47.58 -8.00 12.86
CA ASN A 30 48.28 -8.56 14.04
C ASN A 30 47.54 -8.29 15.35
N ALA A 31 46.85 -7.16 15.46
CA ALA A 31 46.12 -6.78 16.68
C ALA A 31 44.68 -7.33 16.75
N LEU A 32 43.97 -7.37 15.66
CA LEU A 32 42.52 -7.65 15.58
C LEU A 32 42.15 -8.87 14.74
N GLY A 33 43.10 -9.48 14.04
CA GLY A 33 42.89 -10.59 13.14
C GLY A 33 42.53 -10.16 11.72
N ASN A 34 42.21 -11.14 10.89
CA ASN A 34 41.99 -10.94 9.44
C ASN A 34 40.51 -11.05 9.01
N ASN A 35 39.57 -11.00 9.95
CA ASN A 35 38.14 -11.11 9.68
C ASN A 35 37.44 -9.74 9.57
N GLU A 36 38.20 -8.65 9.53
CA GLU A 36 37.66 -7.29 9.41
C GLU A 36 37.80 -6.75 7.99
N TYR A 37 36.97 -5.78 7.64
CA TYR A 37 37.06 -5.08 6.36
C TYR A 37 38.33 -4.23 6.33
N TYR A 38 39.09 -4.32 5.24
CA TYR A 38 40.34 -3.54 5.07
C TYR A 38 40.11 -2.02 5.06
N GLU A 39 38.89 -1.54 4.78
CA GLU A 39 38.49 -0.14 4.89
C GLU A 39 38.61 0.41 6.29
N GLN A 40 38.56 -0.42 7.32
CA GLN A 40 38.77 0.01 8.70
C GLN A 40 40.20 0.59 8.86
N VAL A 41 41.17 0.07 8.14
CA VAL A 41 42.53 0.61 8.11
C VAL A 41 42.56 2.00 7.48
N LEU A 42 41.82 2.19 6.36
CA LEU A 42 41.69 3.51 5.73
C LEU A 42 41.02 4.53 6.65
N ARG A 43 40.04 4.09 7.44
CA ARG A 43 39.39 4.93 8.47
C ARG A 43 40.38 5.41 9.52
N VAL A 44 41.27 4.51 9.99
CA VAL A 44 42.33 4.88 10.94
C VAL A 44 43.29 5.87 10.31
N ILE A 45 43.74 5.62 9.09
CA ILE A 45 44.65 6.51 8.37
C ILE A 45 44.03 7.90 8.14
N ALA A 46 42.72 7.96 7.85
CA ALA A 46 41.99 9.21 7.64
C ALA A 46 41.88 10.10 8.90
N LEU A 47 42.14 9.53 10.10
CA LEU A 47 42.17 10.28 11.37
C LEU A 47 43.54 10.87 11.68
N LEU A 48 44.57 10.62 10.87
CA LEU A 48 45.89 11.23 11.04
C LEU A 48 45.82 12.74 10.70
N ASP A 49 46.71 13.51 11.30
CA ASP A 49 46.76 14.97 11.16
C ASP A 49 46.93 15.49 9.72
N LYS A 50 47.46 14.65 8.83
CA LYS A 50 47.62 14.94 7.39
C LYS A 50 47.25 13.71 6.57
N PRO A 51 45.97 13.39 6.43
CA PRO A 51 45.56 12.23 5.63
C PRO A 51 45.83 12.53 4.16
N ASP A 52 46.67 11.73 3.53
CA ASP A 52 46.94 11.78 2.07
C ASP A 52 45.81 11.12 1.23
N LEU A 53 44.69 10.80 1.90
CA LEU A 53 43.51 10.25 1.25
C LEU A 53 42.60 11.35 0.71
N LYS A 54 42.21 11.23 -0.57
CA LYS A 54 41.23 12.11 -1.22
C LYS A 54 40.05 11.32 -1.69
N ALA A 55 38.84 11.79 -1.38
CA ALA A 55 37.62 11.25 -1.94
C ALA A 55 37.40 11.80 -3.36
N LEU A 56 37.02 10.91 -4.29
CA LEU A 56 36.51 11.29 -5.61
C LEU A 56 35.00 10.99 -5.62
N PRO A 57 34.13 12.00 -5.37
CA PRO A 57 32.70 11.77 -5.39
C PRO A 57 32.20 11.42 -6.78
N LEU A 58 31.26 10.49 -6.87
CA LEU A 58 30.50 10.24 -8.10
C LEU A 58 29.46 11.35 -8.25
N HIS A 59 29.31 11.91 -9.45
CA HIS A 59 28.43 13.03 -9.77
C HIS A 59 27.31 12.63 -10.74
N GLY A 60 26.72 11.45 -10.54
CA GLY A 60 25.61 10.94 -11.36
C GLY A 60 25.92 9.65 -12.10
N GLU A 61 27.15 9.17 -11.99
CA GLU A 61 27.48 7.83 -12.49
C GLU A 61 26.72 6.77 -11.70
N LYS A 62 26.11 5.83 -12.42
CA LYS A 62 25.42 4.70 -11.80
C LYS A 62 26.45 3.73 -11.23
N TRP A 63 26.23 3.32 -9.99
CA TRP A 63 27.01 2.29 -9.33
C TRP A 63 26.10 1.43 -8.47
N TYR A 64 26.38 0.15 -8.39
CA TYR A 64 25.65 -0.78 -7.52
C TYR A 64 26.55 -1.94 -7.13
N GLU A 65 26.55 -2.32 -5.85
CA GLU A 65 27.28 -3.46 -5.29
C GLU A 65 26.40 -4.70 -5.31
N ILE A 66 26.93 -5.81 -5.79
CA ILE A 66 26.20 -7.07 -5.96
C ILE A 66 26.79 -8.10 -5.00
N ASP A 67 26.08 -8.36 -3.91
CA ASP A 67 26.45 -9.35 -2.90
C ASP A 67 25.61 -10.63 -3.03
N ASP A 68 24.37 -10.51 -3.52
CA ASP A 68 23.48 -11.64 -3.69
C ASP A 68 22.65 -11.56 -4.99
N ILE A 69 21.80 -12.57 -5.20
CA ILE A 69 20.94 -12.66 -6.39
C ILE A 69 19.89 -11.52 -6.45
N GLN A 70 19.48 -10.97 -5.31
CA GLN A 70 18.56 -9.85 -5.27
C GLN A 70 19.27 -8.56 -5.67
N ASP A 71 20.53 -8.40 -5.28
CA ASP A 71 21.36 -7.27 -5.70
C ASP A 71 21.64 -7.31 -7.20
N LEU A 72 21.88 -8.50 -7.76
CA LEU A 72 21.96 -8.66 -9.22
C LEU A 72 20.68 -8.19 -9.91
N SER A 73 19.51 -8.61 -9.45
CA SER A 73 18.21 -8.15 -9.99
C SER A 73 18.00 -6.64 -9.84
N ASN A 74 18.47 -6.04 -8.73
CA ASN A 74 18.44 -4.58 -8.55
C ASN A 74 19.37 -3.88 -9.57
N ALA A 75 20.59 -4.39 -9.73
CA ALA A 75 21.55 -3.87 -10.69
C ALA A 75 21.01 -3.96 -12.13
N GLU A 76 20.45 -5.11 -12.53
CA GLU A 76 19.81 -5.28 -13.84
C GLU A 76 18.72 -4.23 -14.08
N THR A 77 17.93 -3.90 -13.06
CA THR A 77 16.88 -2.86 -13.13
C THR A 77 17.48 -1.46 -13.28
N ILE A 78 18.52 -1.13 -12.49
CA ILE A 78 19.18 0.18 -12.48
C ILE A 78 19.90 0.45 -13.80
N PHE A 79 20.55 -0.58 -14.35
CA PHE A 79 21.37 -0.50 -15.58
C PHE A 79 20.59 -0.86 -16.85
N ALA A 80 19.30 -1.24 -16.74
CA ALA A 80 18.48 -1.48 -17.91
C ALA A 80 18.43 -0.25 -18.84
N GLU A 81 18.33 -0.49 -20.15
CA GLU A 81 18.08 0.56 -21.13
C GLU A 81 16.76 1.27 -20.83
N LYS A 82 16.68 2.57 -21.16
CA LYS A 82 15.53 3.42 -20.81
C LYS A 82 14.19 2.82 -21.24
N GLU A 83 14.14 2.21 -22.41
CA GLU A 83 12.92 1.61 -22.96
C GLU A 83 12.44 0.40 -22.15
N ASN A 84 13.36 -0.33 -21.52
CA ASN A 84 13.08 -1.55 -20.76
C ASN A 84 12.96 -1.30 -19.25
N GLN A 85 13.41 -0.14 -18.77
CA GLN A 85 13.53 0.14 -17.34
C GLN A 85 12.16 0.12 -16.63
N LEU A 86 11.13 0.69 -17.26
CA LEU A 86 9.77 0.67 -16.70
C LEU A 86 9.24 -0.76 -16.55
N ALA A 87 9.43 -1.59 -17.56
CA ALA A 87 9.04 -3.01 -17.52
C ALA A 87 9.78 -3.79 -16.41
N CYS A 88 11.06 -3.47 -16.16
CA CYS A 88 11.81 -4.05 -15.05
C CYS A 88 11.24 -3.66 -13.70
N TYR A 89 10.86 -2.39 -13.50
CA TYR A 89 10.18 -1.96 -12.27
C TYR A 89 8.81 -2.64 -12.11
N GLN A 90 8.00 -2.67 -13.15
CA GLN A 90 6.66 -3.27 -13.11
C GLN A 90 6.69 -4.75 -12.72
N LYS A 91 7.63 -5.54 -13.23
CA LYS A 91 7.80 -6.96 -12.88
C LYS A 91 8.03 -7.22 -11.39
N ARG A 92 8.50 -6.21 -10.64
CA ARG A 92 8.78 -6.36 -9.22
C ARG A 92 7.52 -6.29 -8.34
N TYR A 93 6.47 -5.68 -8.79
CA TYR A 93 5.22 -5.48 -8.03
C TYR A 93 5.43 -4.90 -6.63
N GLY A 94 6.46 -4.06 -6.43
CA GLY A 94 6.80 -3.44 -5.14
C GLY A 94 8.28 -3.47 -4.81
N GLY A 95 8.62 -3.18 -3.56
CA GLY A 95 10.01 -3.10 -3.09
C GLY A 95 10.77 -1.89 -3.65
N TYR A 96 10.06 -0.85 -4.10
CA TYR A 96 10.62 0.34 -4.74
C TYR A 96 11.44 1.21 -3.78
N TRP A 97 11.34 1.00 -2.49
CA TRP A 97 12.21 1.61 -1.49
C TRP A 97 13.71 1.28 -1.69
N ARG A 98 14.03 0.25 -2.50
CA ARG A 98 15.40 -0.06 -2.93
C ARG A 98 15.94 0.89 -4.00
N PHE A 99 15.08 1.71 -4.59
CA PHE A 99 15.42 2.63 -5.67
C PHE A 99 15.11 4.07 -5.23
N PRO A 100 15.95 4.68 -4.37
CA PRO A 100 15.66 5.97 -3.73
C PRO A 100 15.54 7.14 -4.72
N SER A 101 16.05 6.99 -5.94
CA SER A 101 15.89 7.99 -7.01
C SER A 101 14.63 7.79 -7.87
N LEU A 102 13.89 6.69 -7.65
CA LEU A 102 12.65 6.42 -8.38
C LEU A 102 11.53 7.31 -7.86
N LEU A 103 10.86 8.01 -8.78
CA LEU A 103 9.61 8.71 -8.48
C LEU A 103 8.46 7.69 -8.58
N ASP A 104 7.96 7.24 -7.43
CA ASP A 104 6.89 6.26 -7.36
C ASP A 104 5.52 6.94 -7.35
N PHE A 105 4.76 6.75 -8.43
CA PHE A 105 3.37 7.19 -8.57
C PHE A 105 2.35 6.04 -8.44
N CYS A 106 2.80 4.83 -8.06
CA CYS A 106 1.99 3.62 -8.09
C CYS A 106 1.50 3.18 -6.70
N TYR A 107 2.38 3.21 -5.69
CA TYR A 107 2.09 2.69 -4.36
C TYR A 107 1.97 3.79 -3.31
N LEU A 108 1.08 4.72 -3.58
CA LEU A 108 0.85 5.87 -2.72
C LEU A 108 0.10 5.49 -1.45
N VAL A 109 0.63 5.93 -0.32
CA VAL A 109 0.04 5.78 1.00
C VAL A 109 0.10 7.11 1.75
N ASN A 110 -0.66 7.24 2.85
CA ASN A 110 -0.64 8.44 3.66
C ASN A 110 0.77 8.67 4.27
N PRO A 111 1.50 9.73 3.87
CA PRO A 111 2.84 10.00 4.38
C PRO A 111 2.84 10.61 5.79
N PHE A 112 1.69 11.12 6.25
CA PHE A 112 1.54 11.82 7.52
C PHE A 112 1.26 10.86 8.70
N PHE A 113 1.00 9.58 8.42
CA PHE A 113 0.76 8.55 9.42
C PHE A 113 1.51 7.26 9.05
N PRO A 114 1.98 6.45 10.01
CA PRO A 114 1.91 6.56 11.47
C PRO A 114 2.77 7.70 12.05
N SER A 115 2.31 8.27 13.18
CA SER A 115 3.07 9.32 13.89
C SER A 115 4.41 8.82 14.41
N LEU A 116 5.37 9.75 14.66
CA LEU A 116 6.68 9.39 15.22
C LEU A 116 6.56 8.68 16.57
N LYS A 117 5.54 9.03 17.38
CA LYS A 117 5.29 8.37 18.67
C LYS A 117 4.91 6.91 18.48
N MET A 118 3.98 6.64 17.57
CA MET A 118 3.56 5.27 17.24
C MET A 118 4.73 4.44 16.68
N LYS A 119 5.52 5.02 15.77
CA LYS A 119 6.73 4.36 15.23
C LYS A 119 7.75 4.02 16.32
N LYS A 120 7.92 4.88 17.33
CA LYS A 120 8.80 4.61 18.48
C LYS A 120 8.26 3.47 19.34
N GLU A 121 6.93 3.42 19.59
CA GLU A 121 6.30 2.33 20.35
C GLU A 121 6.43 0.99 19.60
N MET A 122 6.25 0.97 18.29
CA MET A 122 6.50 -0.22 17.45
C MET A 122 7.95 -0.71 17.55
N ARG A 123 8.92 0.21 17.47
CA ARG A 123 10.35 -0.13 17.57
C ARG A 123 10.73 -0.67 18.94
N ALA A 124 10.15 -0.14 20.01
CA ALA A 124 10.43 -0.60 21.38
C ALA A 124 9.99 -2.07 21.62
N ASN A 125 9.09 -2.59 20.81
CA ASN A 125 8.60 -3.96 20.90
C ASN A 125 9.12 -4.86 19.77
N PHE A 126 10.06 -4.37 18.95
CA PHE A 126 10.50 -5.05 17.73
C PHE A 126 10.98 -6.49 17.98
N ASP A 127 11.83 -6.70 18.98
CA ASP A 127 12.46 -8.00 19.22
C ASP A 127 11.41 -9.06 19.60
N ILE A 128 10.46 -8.73 20.48
CA ILE A 128 9.40 -9.65 20.86
C ILE A 128 8.42 -9.92 19.71
N LEU A 129 8.08 -8.87 18.93
CA LEU A 129 7.20 -9.02 17.77
C LEU A 129 7.83 -9.83 16.64
N LEU A 130 9.16 -9.88 16.58
CA LEU A 130 9.89 -10.67 15.59
C LEU A 130 9.96 -12.16 15.98
N SER A 131 10.12 -12.45 17.28
CA SER A 131 10.44 -13.79 17.77
C SER A 131 9.23 -14.60 18.23
N GLU A 132 8.08 -13.95 18.51
CA GLU A 132 6.92 -14.60 19.08
C GLU A 132 5.78 -14.77 18.06
N TYR A 133 5.02 -15.86 18.18
CA TYR A 133 3.83 -16.07 17.37
C TYR A 133 2.73 -15.07 17.71
N PRO A 134 1.98 -14.59 16.71
CA PRO A 134 0.80 -13.76 16.95
C PRO A 134 -0.35 -14.58 17.53
N SER A 135 -1.36 -13.89 18.04
CA SER A 135 -2.62 -14.49 18.44
C SER A 135 -3.42 -15.03 17.24
N GLY A 136 -4.36 -15.91 17.50
CA GLY A 136 -5.23 -16.45 16.46
C GLY A 136 -6.31 -15.46 16.02
N LEU A 137 -7.08 -15.88 15.00
CA LEU A 137 -8.10 -15.11 14.32
C LEU A 137 -9.13 -14.49 15.27
N ASN A 138 -9.49 -15.19 16.36
CA ASN A 138 -10.49 -14.69 17.32
C ASN A 138 -10.04 -13.42 18.04
N VAL A 139 -8.77 -13.37 18.50
CA VAL A 139 -8.20 -12.18 19.15
C VAL A 139 -8.06 -11.04 18.16
N ASN A 140 -7.57 -11.30 16.96
CA ASN A 140 -7.43 -10.30 15.91
C ASN A 140 -8.79 -9.72 15.47
N SER A 141 -9.84 -10.56 15.40
CA SER A 141 -11.22 -10.09 15.17
C SER A 141 -11.72 -9.18 16.29
N LEU A 142 -11.40 -9.50 17.55
CA LEU A 142 -11.76 -8.65 18.69
C LEU A 142 -11.08 -7.27 18.63
N LEU A 143 -9.78 -7.23 18.29
CA LEU A 143 -9.04 -5.97 18.15
C LEU A 143 -9.64 -5.06 17.08
N ILE A 144 -9.97 -5.62 15.92
CA ILE A 144 -10.63 -4.88 14.83
C ILE A 144 -12.02 -4.43 15.23
N ALA A 145 -12.82 -5.33 15.79
CA ALA A 145 -14.16 -5.02 16.25
C ALA A 145 -14.16 -3.85 17.24
N LYS A 146 -13.25 -3.88 18.21
CA LYS A 146 -13.06 -2.80 19.17
C LYS A 146 -12.71 -1.47 18.49
N TYR A 147 -11.83 -1.52 17.49
CA TYR A 147 -11.39 -0.31 16.78
C TYR A 147 -12.53 0.35 16.00
N PHE A 148 -13.29 -0.43 15.24
CA PHE A 148 -14.39 0.08 14.41
C PHE A 148 -15.73 0.18 15.15
N GLY A 149 -15.82 -0.23 16.42
CA GLY A 149 -17.08 -0.26 17.18
C GLY A 149 -18.07 -1.30 16.66
N LEU A 150 -17.57 -2.39 16.05
CA LEU A 150 -18.39 -3.44 15.45
C LEU A 150 -18.55 -4.64 16.39
N ALA A 151 -19.60 -5.43 16.16
CA ALA A 151 -19.72 -6.74 16.77
C ALA A 151 -18.62 -7.69 16.23
N GLN A 152 -17.95 -8.39 17.12
CA GLN A 152 -16.80 -9.27 16.75
C GLN A 152 -17.17 -10.32 15.70
N GLN A 153 -18.38 -10.85 15.73
CA GLN A 153 -18.87 -11.83 14.77
C GLN A 153 -19.06 -11.28 13.35
N TYR A 154 -19.08 -9.96 13.16
CA TYR A 154 -19.29 -9.33 11.85
C TYR A 154 -17.97 -9.09 11.11
N VAL A 155 -16.81 -9.30 11.71
CA VAL A 155 -15.53 -8.95 11.11
C VAL A 155 -14.61 -10.16 10.90
N CYS A 156 -13.84 -10.15 9.83
CA CYS A 156 -12.76 -11.08 9.57
C CYS A 156 -11.49 -10.29 9.19
N PRO A 157 -10.40 -10.36 9.96
CA PRO A 157 -9.10 -9.81 9.55
C PRO A 157 -8.40 -10.70 8.53
N GLY A 158 -7.68 -10.09 7.61
CA GLY A 158 -6.89 -10.77 6.59
C GLY A 158 -5.49 -10.19 6.42
N ASN A 159 -4.60 -11.00 5.87
CA ASN A 159 -3.24 -10.59 5.49
C ASN A 159 -3.29 -9.69 4.24
N GLY A 160 -3.76 -8.45 4.46
CA GLY A 160 -4.17 -7.51 3.44
C GLY A 160 -5.57 -7.81 2.89
N ALA A 161 -6.18 -6.80 2.27
CA ALA A 161 -7.49 -6.96 1.63
C ALA A 161 -7.49 -8.05 0.53
N ALA A 162 -6.37 -8.25 -0.18
CA ALA A 162 -6.25 -9.21 -1.26
C ALA A 162 -6.52 -10.67 -0.82
N GLU A 163 -6.14 -11.05 0.41
CA GLU A 163 -6.49 -12.37 0.96
C GLU A 163 -8.01 -12.52 1.11
N LEU A 164 -8.66 -11.50 1.67
CA LEU A 164 -10.11 -11.50 1.90
C LEU A 164 -10.90 -11.41 0.60
N ILE A 165 -10.43 -10.63 -0.38
CA ILE A 165 -11.00 -10.54 -1.72
C ILE A 165 -11.02 -11.93 -2.37
N LYS A 166 -9.88 -12.66 -2.28
CA LYS A 166 -9.81 -14.02 -2.82
C LYS A 166 -10.92 -14.91 -2.26
N TYR A 167 -11.02 -15.00 -0.94
CA TYR A 167 -12.02 -15.87 -0.30
C TYR A 167 -13.45 -15.37 -0.53
N LEU A 168 -13.67 -14.07 -0.59
CA LEU A 168 -14.98 -13.51 -0.90
C LEU A 168 -15.43 -13.87 -2.32
N VAL A 169 -14.53 -13.73 -3.29
CA VAL A 169 -14.84 -14.05 -4.70
C VAL A 169 -15.07 -15.54 -4.88
N ASP A 170 -14.30 -16.41 -4.21
CA ASP A 170 -14.49 -17.86 -4.23
C ASP A 170 -15.88 -18.29 -3.70
N GLU A 171 -16.51 -17.48 -2.82
CA GLU A 171 -17.87 -17.71 -2.29
C GLU A 171 -18.99 -17.21 -3.23
N LEU A 172 -18.67 -16.41 -4.25
CA LEU A 172 -19.67 -15.89 -5.19
C LEU A 172 -20.08 -16.94 -6.22
N THR A 173 -21.37 -17.25 -6.24
CA THR A 173 -21.95 -18.18 -7.21
C THR A 173 -22.77 -17.42 -8.25
N GLY A 174 -22.19 -17.11 -9.40
CA GLY A 174 -22.84 -16.37 -10.48
C GLY A 174 -22.00 -15.22 -11.00
N CYS A 175 -22.64 -14.27 -11.70
CA CYS A 175 -21.95 -13.15 -12.30
C CYS A 175 -21.67 -12.02 -11.29
N LEU A 176 -20.51 -11.37 -11.45
CA LEU A 176 -20.10 -10.17 -10.73
C LEU A 176 -20.29 -8.94 -11.60
N GLY A 177 -21.15 -8.01 -11.17
CA GLY A 177 -21.27 -6.68 -11.76
C GLY A 177 -20.11 -5.79 -11.31
N VAL A 178 -19.42 -5.15 -12.26
CA VAL A 178 -18.22 -4.32 -11.99
C VAL A 178 -18.30 -3.04 -12.79
N VAL A 179 -17.82 -1.93 -12.22
CA VAL A 179 -17.62 -0.67 -12.96
C VAL A 179 -16.22 -0.68 -13.59
N TYR A 180 -16.10 -0.39 -14.88
CA TYR A 180 -14.82 -0.29 -15.58
C TYR A 180 -14.52 1.14 -16.04
N PRO A 181 -13.23 1.56 -16.02
CA PRO A 181 -12.04 0.82 -15.53
C PRO A 181 -12.10 0.58 -14.02
N THR A 182 -11.44 -0.48 -13.52
CA THR A 182 -11.53 -0.90 -12.11
C THR A 182 -10.19 -1.39 -11.54
N PHE A 183 -10.17 -1.65 -10.24
CA PHE A 183 -9.10 -2.39 -9.59
C PHE A 183 -9.23 -3.89 -9.91
N GLU A 184 -8.30 -4.40 -10.70
CA GLU A 184 -8.36 -5.72 -11.33
C GLU A 184 -8.34 -6.92 -10.35
N GLU A 185 -8.01 -6.72 -9.08
CA GLU A 185 -7.90 -7.82 -8.11
C GLU A 185 -9.20 -8.62 -7.93
N TYR A 186 -10.37 -7.99 -8.11
CA TYR A 186 -11.66 -8.67 -8.05
C TYR A 186 -12.00 -9.42 -9.36
N PRO A 187 -12.07 -8.75 -10.52
CA PRO A 187 -12.45 -9.40 -11.75
C PRO A 187 -11.45 -10.47 -12.21
N ASN A 188 -10.14 -10.28 -12.00
CA ASN A 188 -9.11 -11.27 -12.35
C ASN A 188 -9.23 -12.60 -11.58
N ARG A 189 -10.03 -12.65 -10.53
CA ARG A 189 -10.34 -13.89 -9.80
C ARG A 189 -11.59 -14.59 -10.30
N MET A 190 -12.34 -13.95 -11.19
CA MET A 190 -13.52 -14.50 -11.84
C MET A 190 -13.18 -15.09 -13.22
N GLN A 191 -14.02 -15.97 -13.73
CA GLN A 191 -14.00 -16.33 -15.15
C GLN A 191 -14.50 -15.10 -15.95
N GLU A 192 -13.91 -14.83 -17.09
CA GLU A 192 -14.21 -13.62 -17.89
C GLU A 192 -15.69 -13.52 -18.27
N ASP A 193 -16.32 -14.63 -18.60
CA ASP A 193 -17.75 -14.74 -18.94
C ASP A 193 -18.70 -14.50 -17.75
N LYS A 194 -18.17 -14.46 -16.53
CA LYS A 194 -18.91 -14.14 -15.30
C LYS A 194 -18.75 -12.70 -14.81
N VAL A 195 -18.07 -11.84 -15.57
CA VAL A 195 -17.93 -10.42 -15.25
C VAL A 195 -18.88 -9.61 -16.13
N ILE A 196 -19.80 -8.86 -15.53
CA ILE A 196 -20.70 -7.94 -16.22
C ILE A 196 -20.24 -6.52 -15.98
N ALA A 197 -19.65 -5.91 -17.01
CA ALA A 197 -19.04 -4.58 -16.94
C ALA A 197 -20.05 -3.47 -17.18
N TYR A 198 -20.12 -2.51 -16.26
CA TYR A 198 -20.70 -1.18 -16.47
C TYR A 198 -19.57 -0.21 -16.81
N VAL A 199 -19.64 0.42 -17.96
CA VAL A 199 -18.65 1.44 -18.40
C VAL A 199 -19.35 2.78 -18.48
N PRO A 200 -19.00 3.75 -17.60
CA PRO A 200 -19.53 5.10 -17.67
C PRO A 200 -19.23 5.73 -19.04
N GLN A 201 -20.23 6.32 -19.67
CA GLN A 201 -20.11 6.87 -21.03
C GLN A 201 -19.60 8.32 -21.07
N ASN A 202 -19.42 8.94 -19.91
CA ASN A 202 -18.85 10.29 -19.83
C ASN A 202 -17.33 10.25 -19.70
N LYS A 203 -16.69 11.37 -20.05
CA LYS A 203 -15.21 11.48 -20.08
C LYS A 203 -14.57 11.43 -18.69
N ASP A 204 -15.33 11.67 -17.63
CA ASP A 204 -14.81 11.70 -16.24
C ASP A 204 -15.00 10.36 -15.54
N PHE A 205 -15.54 9.36 -16.23
CA PHE A 205 -15.87 8.05 -15.64
C PHE A 205 -16.70 8.18 -14.37
N SER A 206 -17.51 9.26 -14.29
CA SER A 206 -18.40 9.48 -13.15
C SER A 206 -19.70 8.71 -13.29
N TYR A 207 -20.23 8.26 -12.18
CA TYR A 207 -21.48 7.50 -12.09
C TYR A 207 -22.11 7.66 -10.70
N THR A 208 -23.39 7.37 -10.62
CA THR A 208 -24.21 7.44 -9.41
C THR A 208 -24.72 6.06 -9.01
N ALA A 209 -25.32 5.95 -7.83
CA ALA A 209 -26.04 4.74 -7.42
C ALA A 209 -27.21 4.43 -8.37
N ASP A 210 -27.92 5.47 -8.85
CA ASP A 210 -29.05 5.31 -9.77
C ASP A 210 -28.61 4.76 -11.13
N ASP A 211 -27.46 5.17 -11.65
CA ASP A 211 -26.88 4.63 -12.88
C ASP A 211 -26.61 3.12 -12.74
N LEU A 212 -26.04 2.70 -11.60
CA LEU A 212 -25.79 1.28 -11.33
C LEU A 212 -27.08 0.50 -11.19
N MET A 213 -28.05 1.03 -10.45
CA MET A 213 -29.38 0.40 -10.30
C MET A 213 -30.08 0.24 -11.65
N ALA A 214 -30.07 1.27 -12.47
CA ALA A 214 -30.68 1.22 -13.81
C ALA A 214 -29.98 0.19 -14.72
N PHE A 215 -28.65 0.15 -14.70
CA PHE A 215 -27.87 -0.78 -15.53
C PHE A 215 -28.06 -2.24 -15.12
N PHE A 216 -28.01 -2.53 -13.81
CA PHE A 216 -28.11 -3.90 -13.30
C PHE A 216 -29.56 -4.36 -13.12
N ALA A 217 -30.58 -3.47 -13.22
CA ALA A 217 -31.98 -3.87 -13.10
C ALA A 217 -32.42 -4.95 -14.09
N VAL A 218 -31.83 -4.96 -15.28
CA VAL A 218 -32.16 -5.85 -16.40
C VAL A 218 -31.07 -6.90 -16.67
N ARG A 219 -30.14 -7.09 -15.75
CA ARG A 219 -29.02 -8.02 -15.85
C ARG A 219 -29.00 -8.94 -14.63
N GLU A 220 -28.72 -10.21 -14.86
CA GLU A 220 -28.63 -11.18 -13.77
C GLU A 220 -27.21 -11.17 -13.19
N VAL A 221 -27.07 -10.68 -11.97
CA VAL A 221 -25.82 -10.65 -11.21
C VAL A 221 -26.03 -11.24 -9.82
N ALA A 222 -25.05 -12.00 -9.32
CA ALA A 222 -25.06 -12.50 -7.94
C ALA A 222 -24.52 -11.46 -6.96
N ALA A 223 -23.58 -10.63 -7.43
CA ALA A 223 -23.00 -9.54 -6.65
C ALA A 223 -22.69 -8.33 -7.53
N ILE A 224 -22.67 -7.15 -6.92
CA ILE A 224 -22.16 -5.91 -7.52
C ILE A 224 -20.98 -5.45 -6.68
N LEU A 225 -19.85 -5.16 -7.34
CA LEU A 225 -18.69 -4.53 -6.74
C LEU A 225 -18.76 -3.01 -6.91
N LEU A 226 -18.66 -2.30 -5.81
CA LEU A 226 -18.47 -0.86 -5.75
C LEU A 226 -17.17 -0.55 -5.02
N ILE A 227 -16.19 0.01 -5.72
CA ILE A 227 -15.00 0.59 -5.08
C ILE A 227 -15.31 2.05 -4.79
N ASN A 228 -15.25 2.49 -3.54
CA ASN A 228 -15.72 3.80 -3.15
C ASN A 228 -14.79 4.50 -2.13
N PRO A 229 -14.07 5.54 -2.52
CA PRO A 229 -13.89 6.11 -3.85
C PRO A 229 -13.33 5.14 -4.90
N ASP A 230 -13.77 5.32 -6.15
CA ASP A 230 -13.48 4.42 -7.26
C ASP A 230 -11.99 4.41 -7.65
N ASN A 231 -11.48 3.26 -8.05
CA ASN A 231 -10.13 3.10 -8.57
C ASN A 231 -10.20 2.59 -10.01
N PRO A 232 -9.82 3.40 -11.04
CA PRO A 232 -8.91 4.54 -10.98
C PRO A 232 -9.53 5.94 -11.05
N SER A 233 -10.86 6.07 -11.24
CA SER A 233 -11.47 7.38 -11.55
C SER A 233 -11.47 8.35 -10.36
N GLY A 234 -11.48 7.84 -9.12
CA GLY A 234 -11.66 8.65 -7.92
C GLY A 234 -13.10 9.11 -7.69
N ASN A 235 -14.06 8.63 -8.50
CA ASN A 235 -15.49 8.92 -8.31
C ASN A 235 -15.95 8.46 -6.93
N TYR A 236 -16.83 9.23 -6.30
CA TYR A 236 -17.32 8.95 -4.97
C TYR A 236 -18.84 9.00 -4.92
N ILE A 237 -19.46 7.95 -4.44
CA ILE A 237 -20.88 7.88 -4.13
C ILE A 237 -21.07 8.13 -2.64
N SER A 238 -22.02 9.02 -2.28
CA SER A 238 -22.25 9.36 -0.87
C SER A 238 -22.69 8.14 -0.05
N LYS A 239 -22.38 8.14 1.24
CA LYS A 239 -22.79 7.07 2.17
C LYS A 239 -24.30 6.79 2.10
N VAL A 240 -25.12 7.84 1.98
CA VAL A 240 -26.59 7.72 1.89
C VAL A 240 -26.99 6.98 0.61
N ASP A 241 -26.38 7.32 -0.51
CA ASP A 241 -26.68 6.70 -1.81
C ASP A 241 -26.14 5.26 -1.87
N VAL A 242 -25.00 4.96 -1.24
CA VAL A 242 -24.49 3.58 -1.12
C VAL A 242 -25.45 2.73 -0.26
N VAL A 243 -25.99 3.27 0.83
CA VAL A 243 -27.01 2.57 1.64
C VAL A 243 -28.30 2.36 0.84
N HIS A 244 -28.70 3.34 0.01
CA HIS A 244 -29.84 3.18 -0.90
C HIS A 244 -29.57 2.05 -1.92
N LEU A 245 -28.40 2.02 -2.54
CA LEU A 245 -27.99 0.92 -3.42
C LEU A 245 -27.99 -0.44 -2.69
N ALA A 246 -27.54 -0.49 -1.44
CA ALA A 246 -27.54 -1.73 -0.65
C ALA A 246 -28.96 -2.25 -0.40
N LYS A 247 -29.92 -1.37 -0.11
CA LYS A 247 -31.34 -1.73 0.03
C LYS A 247 -31.92 -2.24 -1.27
N TRP A 248 -31.66 -1.57 -2.40
CA TRP A 248 -32.08 -2.02 -3.71
C TRP A 248 -31.47 -3.40 -4.06
N CYS A 249 -30.19 -3.63 -3.80
CA CYS A 249 -29.54 -4.93 -3.98
C CYS A 249 -30.21 -6.01 -3.10
N LYS A 250 -30.56 -5.67 -1.85
CA LYS A 250 -31.27 -6.59 -0.93
C LYS A 250 -32.60 -7.08 -1.53
N ASP A 251 -33.40 -6.16 -2.08
CA ASP A 251 -34.68 -6.47 -2.69
C ASP A 251 -34.51 -7.36 -3.94
N LYS A 252 -33.40 -7.22 -4.65
CA LYS A 252 -33.02 -8.04 -5.81
C LYS A 252 -32.30 -9.35 -5.42
N LYS A 253 -32.03 -9.59 -4.14
CA LYS A 253 -31.22 -10.73 -3.64
C LYS A 253 -29.79 -10.73 -4.19
N VAL A 254 -29.23 -9.56 -4.43
CA VAL A 254 -27.87 -9.32 -4.90
C VAL A 254 -26.99 -8.94 -3.72
N THR A 255 -25.78 -9.49 -3.65
CA THR A 255 -24.77 -9.06 -2.68
C THR A 255 -24.14 -7.75 -3.17
N LEU A 256 -24.08 -6.73 -2.32
CA LEU A 256 -23.31 -5.54 -2.58
C LEU A 256 -21.95 -5.63 -1.86
N VAL A 257 -20.88 -5.68 -2.63
CA VAL A 257 -19.50 -5.61 -2.12
C VAL A 257 -19.01 -4.19 -2.27
N VAL A 258 -18.67 -3.54 -1.16
CA VAL A 258 -18.11 -2.18 -1.15
C VAL A 258 -16.67 -2.24 -0.67
N ASP A 259 -15.74 -1.80 -1.51
CA ASP A 259 -14.34 -1.63 -1.13
C ASP A 259 -14.11 -0.19 -0.65
N GLU A 260 -13.94 -0.04 0.66
CA GLU A 260 -13.68 1.25 1.33
C GLU A 260 -12.19 1.56 1.54
N SER A 261 -11.28 0.96 0.77
CA SER A 261 -9.84 1.14 0.99
C SER A 261 -9.36 2.59 0.87
N PHE A 262 -10.15 3.47 0.25
CA PHE A 262 -9.82 4.88 0.04
C PHE A 262 -10.79 5.86 0.70
N VAL A 263 -11.84 5.39 1.40
CA VAL A 263 -12.92 6.23 1.95
C VAL A 263 -12.42 7.28 2.94
N ASP A 264 -11.35 7.00 3.66
CA ASP A 264 -10.75 7.93 4.64
C ASP A 264 -10.09 9.16 3.99
N PHE A 265 -9.92 9.16 2.66
CA PHE A 265 -9.43 10.30 1.88
C PHE A 265 -10.55 11.16 1.29
N SER A 266 -11.81 10.71 1.35
CA SER A 266 -12.95 11.47 0.85
C SER A 266 -13.26 12.69 1.73
N GLU A 267 -13.96 13.65 1.17
CA GLU A 267 -14.48 14.77 1.96
C GLU A 267 -15.30 14.24 3.13
N GLN A 268 -15.19 14.87 4.30
CA GLN A 268 -15.87 14.46 5.54
C GLN A 268 -15.51 13.05 6.02
N SER A 269 -14.29 12.61 5.81
CA SER A 269 -13.76 11.25 6.02
C SER A 269 -14.20 10.52 7.31
N VAL A 270 -14.55 11.26 8.36
CA VAL A 270 -14.87 10.69 9.69
C VAL A 270 -16.19 9.94 9.70
N ASP A 271 -17.15 10.33 8.86
CA ASP A 271 -18.53 9.80 8.88
C ASP A 271 -18.91 9.00 7.62
N ASN A 272 -17.97 8.82 6.71
CA ASN A 272 -18.24 8.23 5.39
C ASN A 272 -18.19 6.69 5.37
N THR A 273 -17.64 6.05 6.40
CA THR A 273 -17.55 4.58 6.44
C THR A 273 -18.93 3.91 6.66
N LEU A 274 -19.14 2.77 6.02
CA LEU A 274 -20.27 1.88 6.22
C LEU A 274 -20.07 0.91 7.40
N LEU A 275 -18.90 0.94 8.02
CA LEU A 275 -18.52 0.06 9.13
C LEU A 275 -19.20 0.50 10.43
N THR A 276 -20.51 0.34 10.51
CA THR A 276 -21.32 0.50 11.71
C THR A 276 -22.26 -0.69 11.84
N ASN A 277 -22.57 -1.09 13.09
CA ASN A 277 -23.48 -2.22 13.33
C ASN A 277 -24.85 -2.00 12.69
N GLU A 278 -25.39 -0.80 12.82
CA GLU A 278 -26.73 -0.45 12.32
C GLU A 278 -26.82 -0.65 10.81
N ILE A 279 -25.83 -0.16 10.04
CA ILE A 279 -25.82 -0.29 8.58
C ILE A 279 -25.68 -1.76 8.17
N LEU A 280 -24.79 -2.50 8.81
CA LEU A 280 -24.56 -3.92 8.49
C LEU A 280 -25.78 -4.77 8.83
N GLU A 281 -26.42 -4.53 9.97
CA GLU A 281 -27.62 -5.27 10.43
C GLU A 281 -28.84 -4.98 9.56
N GLU A 282 -29.03 -3.73 9.15
CA GLU A 282 -30.09 -3.35 8.21
C GLU A 282 -29.88 -3.96 6.82
N ASN A 283 -28.63 -4.21 6.41
CA ASN A 283 -28.26 -4.66 5.08
C ASN A 283 -27.39 -5.93 5.13
N PRO A 284 -27.93 -7.10 5.48
CA PRO A 284 -27.14 -8.34 5.59
C PRO A 284 -26.56 -8.83 4.25
N ASN A 285 -26.99 -8.27 3.12
CA ASN A 285 -26.42 -8.48 1.79
C ASN A 285 -25.21 -7.56 1.51
N LEU A 286 -24.87 -6.63 2.41
CA LEU A 286 -23.72 -5.75 2.31
C LEU A 286 -22.47 -6.44 2.85
N VAL A 287 -21.39 -6.38 2.07
CA VAL A 287 -20.04 -6.80 2.46
C VAL A 287 -19.11 -5.62 2.27
N VAL A 288 -18.43 -5.20 3.33
CA VAL A 288 -17.46 -4.11 3.27
C VAL A 288 -16.06 -4.70 3.36
N VAL A 289 -15.21 -4.36 2.38
CA VAL A 289 -13.78 -4.70 2.37
C VAL A 289 -13.00 -3.39 2.59
N LYS A 290 -11.97 -3.43 3.43
CA LYS A 290 -11.12 -2.26 3.68
C LYS A 290 -9.66 -2.66 3.86
N SER A 291 -8.79 -2.07 3.08
CA SER A 291 -7.34 -2.19 3.26
C SER A 291 -6.85 -1.24 4.34
N ILE A 292 -6.12 -1.77 5.32
CA ILE A 292 -5.45 -0.96 6.36
C ILE A 292 -4.02 -0.60 5.89
N SER A 293 -3.83 -0.35 4.64
CA SER A 293 -2.50 -0.03 4.08
C SER A 293 -2.41 1.41 3.60
N LYS A 294 -3.48 1.92 3.01
CA LYS A 294 -3.48 3.18 2.23
C LYS A 294 -3.53 4.40 3.15
N SER A 295 -4.69 4.67 3.74
CA SER A 295 -4.90 5.81 4.64
C SER A 295 -4.10 5.69 5.94
N TYR A 296 -3.86 4.47 6.39
CA TYR A 296 -3.08 4.19 7.60
C TYR A 296 -1.56 4.20 7.40
N GLY A 297 -1.05 4.34 6.18
CA GLY A 297 0.37 4.48 5.89
C GLY A 297 1.24 3.27 6.27
N VAL A 298 0.67 2.07 6.34
CA VAL A 298 1.35 0.85 6.83
C VAL A 298 1.23 -0.34 5.86
N PRO A 299 1.57 -0.18 4.57
CA PRO A 299 1.40 -1.24 3.58
C PRO A 299 2.22 -2.50 3.91
N GLY A 300 3.35 -2.35 4.62
CA GLY A 300 4.22 -3.46 5.02
C GLY A 300 3.61 -4.36 6.11
N LEU A 301 2.65 -3.89 6.88
CA LEU A 301 1.97 -4.70 7.90
C LEU A 301 1.02 -5.73 7.31
N ARG A 302 0.60 -5.55 6.06
CA ARG A 302 -0.32 -6.48 5.39
C ARG A 302 -1.59 -6.73 6.19
N LEU A 303 -2.38 -5.69 6.44
CA LEU A 303 -3.62 -5.79 7.19
C LEU A 303 -4.81 -5.34 6.35
N GLY A 304 -5.87 -6.13 6.35
CA GLY A 304 -7.16 -5.82 5.74
C GLY A 304 -8.29 -6.36 6.61
N ILE A 305 -9.49 -5.85 6.36
CA ILE A 305 -10.71 -6.32 7.02
C ILE A 305 -11.82 -6.59 6.02
N LEU A 306 -12.64 -7.57 6.34
CA LEU A 306 -13.93 -7.82 5.72
C LEU A 306 -15.00 -7.79 6.80
N ALA A 307 -16.08 -7.07 6.56
CA ALA A 307 -17.18 -6.94 7.52
C ALA A 307 -18.54 -7.15 6.85
N SER A 308 -19.42 -7.89 7.53
CA SER A 308 -20.81 -8.12 7.14
C SER A 308 -21.60 -8.65 8.34
N SER A 309 -22.88 -8.37 8.41
CA SER A 309 -23.77 -9.05 9.38
C SER A 309 -24.26 -10.43 8.89
N ASN A 310 -23.89 -10.85 7.67
CA ASN A 310 -24.12 -12.20 7.18
C ASN A 310 -23.15 -13.18 7.85
N LEU A 311 -23.55 -13.74 8.98
CA LEU A 311 -22.70 -14.65 9.77
C LEU A 311 -22.27 -15.88 9.00
N LEU A 312 -23.11 -16.41 8.09
CA LEU A 312 -22.78 -17.60 7.29
C LEU A 312 -21.63 -17.28 6.32
N LEU A 313 -21.63 -16.09 5.72
CA LEU A 313 -20.53 -15.64 4.85
C LEU A 313 -19.25 -15.45 5.67
N ILE A 314 -19.35 -14.72 6.79
CA ILE A 314 -18.20 -14.48 7.66
C ILE A 314 -17.59 -15.80 8.14
N ASP A 315 -18.39 -16.76 8.55
CA ASP A 315 -17.90 -18.08 9.01
C ASP A 315 -17.20 -18.86 7.89
N ARG A 316 -17.70 -18.78 6.64
CA ARG A 316 -17.05 -19.41 5.49
C ARG A 316 -15.71 -18.76 5.18
N VAL A 317 -15.65 -17.42 5.14
CA VAL A 317 -14.40 -16.70 4.94
C VAL A 317 -13.39 -17.04 6.04
N ARG A 318 -13.81 -17.02 7.31
CA ARG A 318 -12.94 -17.37 8.47
C ARG A 318 -12.37 -18.78 8.40
N LYS A 319 -13.12 -19.75 7.88
CA LYS A 319 -12.66 -21.14 7.70
C LYS A 319 -11.57 -21.27 6.64
N ASN A 320 -11.57 -20.39 5.64
CA ASN A 320 -10.57 -20.39 4.58
C ASN A 320 -9.29 -19.62 4.95
N VAL A 321 -9.35 -18.75 5.98
CA VAL A 321 -8.19 -17.99 6.43
C VAL A 321 -7.20 -18.92 7.14
N PRO A 322 -5.88 -18.90 6.76
CA PRO A 322 -4.86 -19.72 7.40
C PRO A 322 -4.68 -19.37 8.88
N ILE A 323 -4.22 -20.34 9.67
CA ILE A 323 -3.80 -20.08 11.04
C ILE A 323 -2.67 -19.05 11.05
N TRP A 324 -2.73 -18.10 11.99
CA TRP A 324 -1.73 -17.01 12.12
C TRP A 324 -1.52 -16.17 10.86
N ASN A 325 -2.59 -15.97 10.08
CA ASN A 325 -2.55 -15.13 8.88
C ASN A 325 -2.18 -13.66 9.16
N ILE A 326 -2.43 -13.18 10.38
CA ILE A 326 -2.03 -11.84 10.82
C ILE A 326 -0.69 -11.96 11.56
N ASN A 327 0.31 -11.22 11.12
CA ASN A 327 1.62 -11.19 11.77
C ASN A 327 1.58 -10.38 13.08
N SER A 328 2.53 -10.64 13.99
CA SER A 328 2.62 -10.01 15.31
C SER A 328 2.75 -8.49 15.25
N PHE A 329 3.40 -7.92 14.23
CA PHE A 329 3.49 -6.47 14.05
C PHE A 329 2.12 -5.86 13.72
N ALA A 330 1.32 -6.53 12.89
CA ALA A 330 -0.03 -6.08 12.55
C ALA A 330 -0.98 -6.20 13.75
N GLU A 331 -0.89 -7.28 14.51
CA GLU A 331 -1.65 -7.45 15.77
C GLU A 331 -1.31 -6.36 16.77
N PHE A 332 -0.03 -6.11 17.02
CA PHE A 332 0.40 -5.06 17.95
C PHE A 332 -0.01 -3.67 17.47
N TYR A 333 0.07 -3.41 16.16
CA TYR A 333 -0.43 -2.18 15.56
C TYR A 333 -1.92 -1.95 15.89
N MET A 334 -2.77 -2.96 15.69
CA MET A 334 -4.19 -2.89 16.04
C MET A 334 -4.41 -2.65 17.55
N GLN A 335 -3.61 -3.29 18.38
CA GLN A 335 -3.69 -3.15 19.83
C GLN A 335 -3.42 -1.73 20.31
N ILE A 336 -2.44 -1.04 19.72
CA ILE A 336 -2.06 0.32 20.14
C ILE A 336 -2.79 1.42 19.38
N PHE A 337 -3.47 1.13 18.27
CA PHE A 337 -4.00 2.12 17.33
C PHE A 337 -4.89 3.17 18.00
N ASN A 338 -5.77 2.78 18.93
CA ASN A 338 -6.70 3.70 19.60
C ASN A 338 -6.00 4.86 20.32
N LYS A 339 -4.75 4.66 20.77
CA LYS A 339 -3.94 5.74 21.38
C LYS A 339 -3.59 6.84 20.37
N TYR A 340 -3.60 6.51 19.08
CA TYR A 340 -3.14 7.37 17.97
C TYR A 340 -4.26 7.75 17.01
N GLU A 341 -5.51 7.49 17.35
CA GLU A 341 -6.67 7.78 16.51
C GLU A 341 -6.77 9.27 16.13
N GLN A 342 -6.45 10.17 17.07
CA GLN A 342 -6.46 11.62 16.80
C GLN A 342 -5.31 12.01 15.82
N ASP A 343 -4.13 11.41 15.98
CA ASP A 343 -3.02 11.60 15.05
C ASP A 343 -3.42 11.12 13.64
N TYR A 344 -4.14 10.00 13.55
CA TYR A 344 -4.66 9.46 12.29
C TYR A 344 -5.66 10.40 11.62
N LYS A 345 -6.67 10.86 12.37
CA LYS A 345 -7.67 11.82 11.87
C LYS A 345 -7.02 13.12 11.39
N GLN A 346 -6.00 13.60 12.11
CA GLN A 346 -5.21 14.74 11.69
C GLN A 346 -4.45 14.49 10.40
N ALA A 347 -3.83 13.32 10.26
CA ALA A 347 -3.07 12.94 9.08
C ALA A 347 -3.97 12.83 7.84
N CYS A 348 -5.18 12.28 7.96
CA CYS A 348 -6.15 12.25 6.86
C CYS A 348 -6.56 13.67 6.42
N ARG A 349 -6.82 14.58 7.37
CA ARG A 349 -7.11 15.99 7.06
C ARG A 349 -5.94 16.71 6.37
N LEU A 350 -4.70 16.41 6.79
CA LEU A 350 -3.51 16.94 6.13
C LEU A 350 -3.42 16.43 4.69
N PHE A 351 -3.68 15.13 4.51
CA PHE A 351 -3.64 14.51 3.20
C PHE A 351 -4.68 15.12 2.24
N ILE A 352 -5.94 15.25 2.69
CA ILE A 352 -7.01 15.86 1.89
C ILE A 352 -6.59 17.25 1.41
N ARG A 353 -6.03 18.10 2.30
CA ARG A 353 -5.56 19.44 1.92
C ARG A 353 -4.45 19.40 0.87
N GLU A 354 -3.49 18.47 1.00
CA GLU A 354 -2.41 18.32 0.01
C GLU A 354 -2.93 17.77 -1.32
N ARG A 355 -3.89 16.84 -1.30
CA ARG A 355 -4.56 16.38 -2.52
C ARG A 355 -5.25 17.55 -3.25
N ASP A 356 -6.02 18.36 -2.53
CA ASP A 356 -6.77 19.45 -3.12
C ASP A 356 -5.82 20.54 -3.67
N ARG A 357 -4.72 20.83 -2.97
CA ARG A 357 -3.66 21.70 -3.48
C ARG A 357 -3.02 21.14 -4.74
N PHE A 358 -2.66 19.85 -4.73
CA PHE A 358 -2.04 19.18 -5.87
C PHE A 358 -2.99 19.12 -7.09
N TYR A 359 -4.29 18.96 -6.86
CA TYR A 359 -5.30 19.06 -7.92
C TYR A 359 -5.23 20.41 -8.66
N VAL A 360 -5.17 21.51 -7.90
CA VAL A 360 -5.04 22.86 -8.47
C VAL A 360 -3.72 23.02 -9.24
N ASP A 361 -2.62 22.50 -8.70
CA ASP A 361 -1.30 22.56 -9.36
C ASP A 361 -1.31 21.74 -10.67
N LEU A 362 -1.89 20.55 -10.68
CA LEU A 362 -2.02 19.73 -11.90
C LEU A 362 -2.85 20.40 -12.99
N GLN A 363 -3.90 21.15 -12.65
CA GLN A 363 -4.72 21.89 -13.61
C GLN A 363 -3.95 23.00 -14.35
N GLN A 364 -2.79 23.45 -13.83
CA GLN A 364 -1.92 24.41 -14.51
C GLN A 364 -1.11 23.77 -15.64
N ILE A 365 -1.09 22.44 -15.72
CA ILE A 365 -0.36 21.72 -16.76
C ILE A 365 -1.23 21.63 -18.01
N GLY A 366 -1.00 22.48 -19.01
CA GLY A 366 -1.87 22.69 -20.16
C GLY A 366 -2.08 21.48 -21.09
N TYR A 367 -1.30 20.40 -20.91
CA TYR A 367 -1.48 19.15 -21.68
C TYR A 367 -2.15 18.03 -20.87
N LEU A 368 -2.57 18.32 -19.63
CA LEU A 368 -3.30 17.37 -18.79
C LEU A 368 -4.76 17.81 -18.61
N ARG A 369 -5.68 16.90 -18.77
CA ARG A 369 -7.03 16.99 -18.24
C ARG A 369 -7.12 16.12 -16.99
N VAL A 370 -7.29 16.75 -15.85
CA VAL A 370 -7.30 16.07 -14.55
C VAL A 370 -8.74 15.78 -14.15
N ILE A 371 -9.05 14.53 -13.85
CA ILE A 371 -10.36 14.10 -13.37
C ILE A 371 -10.43 14.34 -11.85
N PRO A 372 -11.48 15.01 -11.33
CA PRO A 372 -11.66 15.20 -9.89
C PRO A 372 -11.68 13.86 -9.13
N SER A 373 -11.01 13.80 -7.98
CA SER A 373 -10.90 12.56 -7.22
C SER A 373 -11.14 12.77 -5.72
N GLN A 374 -11.84 11.83 -5.12
CA GLN A 374 -11.99 11.72 -3.66
C GLN A 374 -11.05 10.66 -3.05
N ALA A 375 -10.20 10.04 -3.86
CA ALA A 375 -9.17 9.08 -3.42
C ALA A 375 -7.81 9.78 -3.18
N ASN A 376 -6.74 9.01 -3.16
CA ASN A 376 -5.36 9.51 -3.00
C ASN A 376 -4.56 9.49 -4.32
N TYR A 377 -5.25 9.54 -5.44
CA TYR A 377 -4.70 9.61 -6.80
C TYR A 377 -5.61 10.42 -7.71
N PHE A 378 -5.09 10.82 -8.87
CA PHE A 378 -5.85 11.45 -9.95
C PHE A 378 -5.68 10.64 -11.23
N LEU A 379 -6.79 10.38 -11.90
CA LEU A 379 -6.77 9.92 -13.28
C LEU A 379 -6.63 11.17 -14.17
N CYS A 380 -5.61 11.15 -15.05
CA CYS A 380 -5.33 12.25 -15.96
C CYS A 380 -5.35 11.77 -17.41
N GLU A 381 -5.96 12.56 -18.29
CA GLU A 381 -5.86 12.37 -19.74
C GLU A 381 -4.80 13.29 -20.31
N VAL A 382 -3.90 12.76 -21.14
CA VAL A 382 -2.93 13.56 -21.90
C VAL A 382 -3.60 14.07 -23.16
N ILE A 383 -3.83 15.39 -23.24
CA ILE A 383 -4.59 16.05 -24.32
C ILE A 383 -3.72 16.68 -25.40
N SER A 384 -2.44 16.33 -25.48
CA SER A 384 -1.50 16.88 -26.45
C SER A 384 -0.87 15.79 -27.32
N LYS A 385 0.02 16.23 -28.26
CA LYS A 385 0.82 15.33 -29.13
C LYS A 385 1.86 14.46 -28.37
N TYR A 386 1.98 14.63 -27.06
CA TYR A 386 2.86 13.79 -26.25
C TYR A 386 2.17 12.43 -26.02
N SER A 387 2.82 11.35 -26.41
CA SER A 387 2.39 10.01 -26.02
C SER A 387 2.62 9.82 -24.52
N SER A 388 1.71 9.17 -23.86
CA SER A 388 1.85 8.72 -22.46
C SER A 388 2.99 7.74 -22.30
#